data_23eb15833c2ebec07974b34081d7ceec
#
_entry.id   23eb15833c2ebec07974b34081d7ceec
#
_cell.length_a   1.000
_cell.length_b   1.000
_cell.length_c   1.000
_cell.angle_alpha   90.00
_cell.angle_beta   90.00
_cell.angle_gamma   90.00
#
_symmetry.space_group_name_H-M   'P 1'
#
loop_
_entity.id
_entity.type
_entity.pdbx_description
1 polymer ?
#
loop_
_entity_poly.entity_id
_entity_poly.type
_entity_poly.pdbx_seq_one_letter_code
_entity_poly.pdbx_strand_id
1 'polypeptide(L)'
;FIYSINYKNEPTTKPVTLNNCLYLGAGNVTQLYGPLRTFAPEKYTTLNNCYHLNKCGEIPQGTQVTEKQLKSGEVTKLLQNNRTDVCHWAQVLGEMPNLYHAPDKSRTNYVYYDAANNRWTCEDFRLTDGTPLPIGLDFLAVKATYERTLSSKNNATVCLPYELPRNGSFTAYNLSAGSNTSISFKETKDKLEAYRPYYITAGGTPQLDGTNLQVKAYNADAMTTSTTTGHSFTGTVDGVDNAKAAAANAYILQDDGLFHKVTTEHPAATVPCYRAYVVCPKASAAKTLSIILDGETTGIDGVTDGTTGADGPVYDLQGRRVADRLDDARHQLPAGVYIVGGRKVIVK
;
A
#
# COMPACT_ATOMS: atom_id res chain seq x y z
N PHE A 1 24.71 -25.79 13.01
CA PHE A 1 25.62 -25.60 11.88
C PHE A 1 26.98 -26.32 12.08
N ILE A 2 27.62 -26.14 13.21
CA ILE A 2 28.87 -26.81 13.54
C ILE A 2 28.66 -27.59 14.83
N TYR A 3 28.46 -28.90 14.73
CA TYR A 3 28.12 -29.74 15.89
C TYR A 3 29.31 -30.01 16.81
N SER A 4 30.53 -30.08 16.26
CA SER A 4 31.75 -30.23 17.04
C SER A 4 32.95 -29.70 16.27
N ILE A 5 33.75 -28.87 16.89
CA ILE A 5 35.02 -28.41 16.32
C ILE A 5 36.16 -29.32 16.78
N ASN A 6 35.96 -30.12 17.84
CA ASN A 6 36.98 -31.10 18.25
C ASN A 6 36.44 -32.19 19.18
N TYR A 7 36.62 -33.44 18.83
CA TYR A 7 36.26 -34.62 19.63
C TYR A 7 37.42 -35.16 20.47
N LYS A 8 38.61 -34.62 20.28
CA LYS A 8 39.80 -34.97 21.11
C LYS A 8 40.21 -33.68 21.83
N ASN A 9 40.46 -33.78 23.12
CA ASN A 9 40.85 -32.74 24.07
C ASN A 9 42.07 -31.87 23.69
N GLU A 10 42.33 -31.68 22.44
CA GLU A 10 43.37 -30.81 21.91
C GLU A 10 42.79 -29.39 21.81
N PRO A 11 43.37 -28.36 22.43
CA PRO A 11 42.94 -27.00 22.28
C PRO A 11 43.20 -26.56 20.83
N THR A 12 42.19 -26.58 19.97
CA THR A 12 42.30 -25.90 18.68
C THR A 12 42.33 -24.39 18.96
N THR A 13 43.49 -23.83 18.84
CA THR A 13 43.74 -22.39 18.97
C THR A 13 43.31 -21.57 17.74
N LYS A 14 42.71 -22.22 16.73
CA LYS A 14 42.30 -21.57 15.50
C LYS A 14 40.84 -21.12 15.62
N PRO A 15 40.57 -19.81 15.64
CA PRO A 15 39.20 -19.26 15.66
C PRO A 15 38.49 -19.59 14.35
N VAL A 16 37.20 -19.93 14.45
CA VAL A 16 36.30 -20.11 13.32
C VAL A 16 35.46 -18.81 13.18
N THR A 17 35.39 -18.26 11.98
CA THR A 17 34.54 -17.13 11.69
C THR A 17 33.39 -17.58 10.80
N LEU A 18 32.16 -17.33 11.25
CA LEU A 18 30.94 -17.54 10.46
C LEU A 18 30.44 -16.18 9.98
N ASN A 19 30.34 -16.03 8.67
CA ASN A 19 29.90 -14.79 8.04
C ASN A 19 28.62 -15.04 7.24
N ASN A 20 27.66 -14.14 7.35
CA ASN A 20 26.47 -14.12 6.52
C ASN A 20 25.68 -15.43 6.57
N CYS A 21 25.44 -15.94 7.77
CA CYS A 21 24.75 -17.21 7.98
C CYS A 21 23.30 -16.99 8.44
N LEU A 22 22.42 -17.89 8.00
CA LEU A 22 21.03 -17.93 8.39
C LEU A 22 20.69 -19.27 9.03
N TYR A 23 20.07 -19.24 10.22
CA TYR A 23 19.52 -20.39 10.89
C TYR A 23 18.00 -20.34 10.91
N LEU A 24 17.35 -21.33 10.30
CA LEU A 24 15.89 -21.45 10.20
C LEU A 24 15.32 -22.64 10.98
N GLY A 25 16.12 -23.27 11.83
CA GLY A 25 15.68 -24.44 12.61
C GLY A 25 14.55 -24.14 13.58
N ALA A 26 13.87 -25.17 14.04
CA ALA A 26 12.66 -25.09 14.88
C ALA A 26 12.92 -24.61 16.33
N GLY A 27 14.14 -24.45 16.75
CA GLY A 27 14.48 -23.87 18.05
C GLY A 27 14.36 -24.77 19.28
N ASN A 28 13.64 -25.86 19.21
CA ASN A 28 13.40 -26.78 20.34
C ASN A 28 14.18 -28.08 20.18
N VAL A 29 15.48 -28.02 20.38
CA VAL A 29 16.30 -29.24 20.41
C VAL A 29 16.59 -29.61 21.87
N THR A 30 16.07 -30.73 22.32
CA THR A 30 16.41 -31.31 23.63
C THR A 30 17.84 -31.82 23.59
N GLN A 31 18.65 -31.37 24.53
CA GLN A 31 20.08 -31.60 24.50
C GLN A 31 20.52 -32.77 25.33
N LEU A 32 21.52 -33.48 24.81
CA LEU A 32 22.19 -34.57 25.50
C LEU A 32 23.48 -34.15 26.22
N TYR A 33 24.18 -33.11 25.77
CA TYR A 33 25.50 -32.72 26.33
C TYR A 33 25.76 -31.19 26.17
N GLY A 34 25.84 -30.43 27.28
CA GLY A 34 26.27 -29.03 27.39
C GLY A 34 25.25 -28.02 26.77
N PRO A 35 25.34 -26.70 27.01
CA PRO A 35 24.38 -25.72 26.53
C PRO A 35 24.41 -25.59 25.02
N LEU A 36 23.27 -25.82 24.35
CA LEU A 36 23.11 -25.63 22.90
C LEU A 36 23.19 -24.14 22.55
N ARG A 37 23.77 -23.89 21.38
CA ARG A 37 23.92 -22.55 20.80
C ARG A 37 23.39 -22.55 19.37
N THR A 38 22.93 -21.41 18.92
CA THR A 38 22.29 -21.28 17.59
C THR A 38 23.26 -21.65 16.45
N PHE A 39 24.51 -21.23 16.52
CA PHE A 39 25.48 -21.42 15.45
C PHE A 39 26.66 -22.30 15.85
N ALA A 40 27.40 -22.00 16.89
CA ALA A 40 28.60 -22.69 17.25
C ALA A 40 29.07 -22.38 18.70
N PRO A 41 30.02 -23.19 19.27
CA PRO A 41 30.61 -22.89 20.58
C PRO A 41 31.29 -21.52 20.62
N GLU A 42 31.05 -20.75 21.67
CA GLU A 42 31.44 -19.34 21.79
C GLU A 42 32.96 -19.13 21.83
N LYS A 43 33.65 -19.98 22.55
CA LYS A 43 35.08 -19.83 22.90
C LYS A 43 36.00 -19.63 21.70
N TYR A 44 35.61 -20.14 20.53
CA TYR A 44 36.46 -20.12 19.32
C TYR A 44 35.75 -19.66 18.08
N THR A 45 34.57 -19.02 18.23
CA THR A 45 33.72 -18.64 17.08
C THR A 45 33.42 -17.17 17.11
N THR A 46 33.74 -16.50 16.01
CA THR A 46 33.29 -15.14 15.71
C THR A 46 32.10 -15.19 14.76
N LEU A 47 31.04 -14.50 15.09
CA LEU A 47 29.83 -14.43 14.26
C LEU A 47 29.71 -13.02 13.69
N ASN A 48 29.70 -12.92 12.37
CA ASN A 48 29.49 -11.68 11.66
C ASN A 48 28.25 -11.83 10.78
N ASN A 49 27.28 -10.93 10.95
CA ASN A 49 26.11 -10.86 10.09
C ASN A 49 25.35 -12.22 10.01
N CYS A 50 25.10 -12.82 11.18
CA CYS A 50 24.41 -14.09 11.33
C CYS A 50 23.01 -13.87 11.92
N TYR A 51 22.01 -14.45 11.31
CA TYR A 51 20.59 -14.25 11.65
C TYR A 51 19.89 -15.55 11.99
N HIS A 52 18.85 -15.49 12.82
CA HIS A 52 18.00 -16.63 13.15
C HIS A 52 16.54 -16.21 13.34
N LEU A 53 15.61 -17.09 12.97
CA LEU A 53 14.18 -16.91 13.25
C LEU A 53 13.88 -17.31 14.70
N ASN A 54 14.25 -18.53 15.06
CA ASN A 54 14.06 -19.08 16.40
C ASN A 54 15.43 -19.29 17.05
N LYS A 55 15.57 -18.91 18.32
CA LYS A 55 16.78 -19.23 19.06
C LYS A 55 16.88 -20.76 19.24
N CYS A 56 18.06 -21.30 19.06
CA CYS A 56 18.36 -22.67 19.42
C CYS A 56 19.20 -22.69 20.70
N GLY A 57 18.71 -23.42 21.73
CA GLY A 57 19.38 -23.55 23.00
C GLY A 57 19.25 -22.35 23.94
N GLU A 58 19.95 -22.43 25.06
CA GLU A 58 19.85 -21.46 26.17
C GLU A 58 20.55 -20.12 25.86
N ILE A 59 21.59 -20.16 25.03
CA ILE A 59 22.39 -18.98 24.69
C ILE A 59 22.15 -18.60 23.23
N PRO A 60 21.34 -17.58 22.96
CA PRO A 60 21.11 -17.12 21.62
C PRO A 60 22.38 -16.49 21.03
N GLN A 61 22.66 -16.76 19.77
CA GLN A 61 23.77 -16.20 19.01
C GLN A 61 23.27 -15.58 17.72
N GLY A 62 23.92 -14.49 17.31
CA GLY A 62 23.49 -13.72 16.14
C GLY A 62 22.27 -12.85 16.42
N THR A 63 21.65 -12.34 15.37
CA THR A 63 20.53 -11.43 15.44
C THR A 63 19.22 -12.17 15.17
N GLN A 64 18.26 -12.04 16.10
CA GLN A 64 16.91 -12.58 15.86
C GLN A 64 16.16 -11.67 14.88
N VAL A 65 15.49 -12.30 13.91
CA VAL A 65 14.66 -11.64 12.91
C VAL A 65 13.25 -12.22 12.91
N THR A 66 12.30 -11.45 12.42
CA THR A 66 10.92 -11.88 12.29
C THR A 66 10.68 -12.61 10.98
N GLU A 67 9.62 -13.40 10.92
CA GLU A 67 9.22 -14.07 9.68
C GLU A 67 8.88 -13.05 8.58
N LYS A 68 8.29 -11.88 8.93
CA LYS A 68 8.01 -10.80 7.98
C LYS A 68 9.31 -10.26 7.37
N GLN A 69 10.35 -10.03 8.16
CA GLN A 69 11.66 -9.58 7.64
C GLN A 69 12.30 -10.63 6.74
N LEU A 70 12.21 -11.92 7.10
CA LEU A 70 12.70 -13.00 6.25
C LEU A 70 11.99 -13.03 4.90
N LYS A 71 10.67 -12.96 4.90
CA LYS A 71 9.86 -13.04 3.67
C LYS A 71 9.92 -11.78 2.79
N SER A 72 10.40 -10.66 3.33
CA SER A 72 10.38 -9.37 2.62
C SER A 72 11.61 -9.09 1.73
N GLY A 73 12.66 -9.91 1.80
CA GLY A 73 13.94 -9.61 1.16
C GLY A 73 14.90 -8.78 2.02
N GLU A 74 14.45 -8.23 3.15
CA GLU A 74 15.30 -7.46 4.07
C GLU A 74 16.51 -8.28 4.54
N VAL A 75 16.26 -9.49 5.05
CA VAL A 75 17.34 -10.37 5.54
C VAL A 75 18.22 -10.86 4.40
N THR A 76 17.67 -11.10 3.22
CA THR A 76 18.45 -11.45 2.01
C THR A 76 19.45 -10.35 1.67
N LYS A 77 19.03 -9.09 1.71
CA LYS A 77 19.91 -7.92 1.52
C LYS A 77 20.99 -7.85 2.61
N LEU A 78 20.63 -8.06 3.86
CA LEU A 78 21.58 -8.08 4.98
C LEU A 78 22.60 -9.22 4.82
N LEU A 79 22.19 -10.42 4.41
CA LEU A 79 23.06 -11.57 4.16
C LEU A 79 23.98 -11.35 2.95
N GLN A 80 23.59 -10.59 1.95
CA GLN A 80 24.47 -10.15 0.84
C GLN A 80 25.59 -9.24 1.37
N ASN A 81 25.34 -8.47 2.44
CA ASN A 81 26.33 -7.70 3.21
C ASN A 81 27.19 -6.76 2.36
N ASN A 82 26.54 -5.98 1.47
CA ASN A 82 27.19 -5.02 0.58
C ASN A 82 28.29 -5.64 -0.34
N ARG A 83 28.33 -6.94 -0.51
CA ARG A 83 29.21 -7.58 -1.49
C ARG A 83 28.66 -7.29 -2.88
N THR A 84 29.48 -6.70 -3.72
CA THR A 84 29.08 -6.21 -5.05
C THR A 84 29.70 -6.98 -6.20
N ASP A 85 30.58 -7.92 -5.89
CA ASP A 85 31.31 -8.76 -6.86
C ASP A 85 30.41 -9.82 -7.52
N VAL A 86 29.63 -10.52 -6.68
CA VAL A 86 28.69 -11.56 -7.11
C VAL A 86 27.44 -11.59 -6.23
N CYS A 87 26.37 -12.17 -6.74
CA CYS A 87 25.18 -12.46 -5.95
C CYS A 87 25.38 -13.76 -5.15
N HIS A 88 25.21 -13.69 -3.84
CA HIS A 88 25.30 -14.86 -2.97
C HIS A 88 23.93 -15.28 -2.44
N TRP A 89 23.07 -14.32 -2.14
CA TRP A 89 21.75 -14.53 -1.57
C TRP A 89 20.66 -13.91 -2.46
N ALA A 90 19.60 -14.65 -2.62
CA ALA A 90 18.41 -14.22 -3.37
C ALA A 90 17.17 -14.87 -2.75
N GLN A 91 15.99 -14.45 -3.16
CA GLN A 91 14.74 -15.11 -2.75
C GLN A 91 13.57 -14.75 -3.66
N VAL A 92 12.54 -15.57 -3.66
CA VAL A 92 11.20 -15.16 -4.04
C VAL A 92 10.59 -14.40 -2.87
N LEU A 93 10.11 -13.16 -3.10
CA LEU A 93 9.40 -12.40 -2.07
C LEU A 93 8.18 -13.20 -1.57
N GLY A 94 8.00 -13.25 -0.25
CA GLY A 94 7.02 -14.11 0.40
C GLY A 94 7.58 -15.48 0.83
N GLU A 95 8.71 -15.93 0.30
CA GLU A 95 9.44 -17.12 0.72
C GLU A 95 10.62 -16.76 1.64
N MET A 96 11.34 -17.75 2.12
CA MET A 96 12.56 -17.56 2.93
C MET A 96 13.77 -17.24 2.04
N PRO A 97 14.79 -16.50 2.57
CA PRO A 97 16.06 -16.30 1.88
C PRO A 97 16.70 -17.63 1.46
N ASN A 98 17.31 -17.64 0.29
CA ASN A 98 18.05 -18.81 -0.23
C ASN A 98 19.37 -18.37 -0.88
N LEU A 99 20.25 -19.32 -1.14
CA LEU A 99 21.42 -19.07 -1.95
C LEU A 99 21.00 -18.73 -3.39
N TYR A 100 21.73 -17.81 -4.01
CA TYR A 100 21.47 -17.42 -5.38
C TYR A 100 21.59 -18.60 -6.35
N HIS A 101 20.60 -18.74 -7.22
CA HIS A 101 20.57 -19.74 -8.28
C HIS A 101 20.15 -19.07 -9.59
N ALA A 102 21.06 -19.00 -10.57
CA ALA A 102 20.87 -18.23 -11.80
C ALA A 102 19.60 -18.61 -12.61
N PRO A 103 19.20 -19.88 -12.76
CA PRO A 103 17.94 -20.28 -13.39
C PRO A 103 16.69 -19.70 -12.76
N ASP A 104 16.73 -19.33 -11.47
CA ASP A 104 15.56 -18.80 -10.76
C ASP A 104 15.23 -17.34 -11.13
N LYS A 105 16.09 -16.64 -11.88
CA LYS A 105 15.85 -15.26 -12.32
C LYS A 105 14.50 -15.05 -13.01
N SER A 106 14.01 -16.04 -13.74
CA SER A 106 12.72 -16.00 -14.44
C SER A 106 11.51 -16.26 -13.55
N ARG A 107 11.71 -16.63 -12.27
CA ARG A 107 10.60 -16.84 -11.34
C ARG A 107 9.97 -15.50 -10.97
N THR A 108 8.65 -15.49 -10.90
CA THR A 108 7.89 -14.32 -10.42
C THR A 108 8.33 -13.92 -9.02
N ASN A 109 8.53 -12.62 -8.81
CA ASN A 109 8.95 -12.01 -7.54
C ASN A 109 10.31 -12.49 -7.01
N TYR A 110 11.18 -13.02 -7.85
CA TYR A 110 12.53 -13.42 -7.47
C TYR A 110 13.46 -12.19 -7.46
N VAL A 111 13.93 -11.81 -6.28
CA VAL A 111 14.87 -10.70 -6.09
C VAL A 111 16.28 -11.23 -5.92
N TYR A 112 17.23 -10.64 -6.66
CA TYR A 112 18.65 -10.98 -6.64
C TYR A 112 19.51 -9.74 -6.82
N TYR A 113 20.77 -9.81 -6.39
CA TYR A 113 21.73 -8.73 -6.62
C TYR A 113 22.37 -8.87 -8.00
N ASP A 114 22.12 -7.89 -8.88
CA ASP A 114 22.73 -7.80 -10.20
C ASP A 114 24.09 -7.09 -10.08
N ALA A 115 25.16 -7.85 -9.99
CA ALA A 115 26.52 -7.36 -9.81
C ALA A 115 26.97 -6.51 -11.03
N ALA A 116 26.52 -6.83 -12.24
CA ALA A 116 26.90 -6.08 -13.44
C ALA A 116 26.34 -4.67 -13.43
N ASN A 117 25.16 -4.46 -12.82
CA ASN A 117 24.48 -3.17 -12.74
C ASN A 117 24.51 -2.57 -11.33
N ASN A 118 25.18 -3.22 -10.37
CA ASN A 118 25.34 -2.79 -8.98
C ASN A 118 24.01 -2.44 -8.31
N ARG A 119 23.00 -3.31 -8.43
CA ARG A 119 21.66 -3.07 -7.90
C ARG A 119 20.90 -4.38 -7.64
N TRP A 120 19.90 -4.30 -6.77
CA TRP A 120 18.91 -5.37 -6.63
C TRP A 120 17.92 -5.32 -7.81
N THR A 121 17.54 -6.48 -8.33
CA THR A 121 16.73 -6.63 -9.54
C THR A 121 15.71 -7.75 -9.36
N CYS A 122 14.56 -7.59 -10.01
CA CYS A 122 13.53 -8.61 -10.20
C CYS A 122 13.08 -8.57 -11.66
N GLU A 123 13.21 -9.70 -12.40
CA GLU A 123 12.85 -9.73 -13.82
C GLU A 123 11.33 -9.67 -14.05
N ASP A 124 10.55 -10.43 -13.28
CA ASP A 124 9.08 -10.47 -13.32
C ASP A 124 8.51 -10.19 -11.94
N PHE A 125 8.24 -8.91 -11.66
CA PHE A 125 7.60 -8.49 -10.42
C PHE A 125 6.09 -8.43 -10.62
N ARG A 126 5.33 -9.12 -9.76
CA ARG A 126 3.88 -9.21 -9.85
C ARG A 126 3.20 -8.94 -8.53
N LEU A 127 2.26 -8.00 -8.51
CA LEU A 127 1.29 -7.84 -7.43
C LEU A 127 0.00 -8.56 -7.81
N THR A 128 -0.56 -9.29 -6.86
CA THR A 128 -1.90 -9.91 -6.98
C THR A 128 -2.88 -9.09 -6.18
N ASP A 129 -3.98 -8.66 -6.82
CA ASP A 129 -5.00 -7.84 -6.16
C ASP A 129 -5.54 -8.52 -4.90
N GLY A 130 -5.58 -7.78 -3.79
CA GLY A 130 -6.04 -8.30 -2.50
C GLY A 130 -5.08 -9.22 -1.76
N THR A 131 -3.89 -9.55 -2.32
CA THR A 131 -2.90 -10.43 -1.68
C THR A 131 -1.66 -9.62 -1.27
N PRO A 132 -1.31 -9.57 0.02
CA PRO A 132 -0.14 -8.82 0.46
C PRO A 132 1.15 -9.49 0.02
N LEU A 133 2.12 -8.68 -0.43
CA LEU A 133 3.48 -9.10 -0.71
C LEU A 133 4.44 -8.27 0.14
N PRO A 134 5.20 -8.87 1.08
CA PRO A 134 6.13 -8.13 1.91
C PRO A 134 7.35 -7.69 1.09
N ILE A 135 7.72 -6.40 1.18
CA ILE A 135 8.85 -5.80 0.47
C ILE A 135 9.71 -5.04 1.47
N GLY A 136 10.92 -5.52 1.74
CA GLY A 136 11.86 -4.96 2.71
C GLY A 136 13.18 -4.46 2.12
N LEU A 137 13.26 -4.37 0.77
CA LEU A 137 14.41 -3.83 0.07
C LEU A 137 13.99 -3.07 -1.18
N ASP A 138 14.80 -2.10 -1.59
CA ASP A 138 14.65 -1.42 -2.88
C ASP A 138 15.20 -2.29 -4.00
N PHE A 139 14.51 -2.36 -5.13
CA PHE A 139 14.99 -3.06 -6.32
C PHE A 139 14.40 -2.49 -7.61
N LEU A 140 15.04 -2.76 -8.74
CA LEU A 140 14.47 -2.51 -10.05
C LEU A 140 13.61 -3.70 -10.47
N ALA A 141 12.34 -3.46 -10.77
CA ALA A 141 11.48 -4.41 -11.48
C ALA A 141 11.66 -4.18 -13.00
N VAL A 142 12.28 -5.14 -13.69
CA VAL A 142 12.43 -5.06 -15.17
C VAL A 142 11.06 -5.05 -15.81
N LYS A 143 10.16 -5.92 -15.34
CA LYS A 143 8.74 -5.90 -15.63
C LYS A 143 7.97 -5.90 -14.32
N ALA A 144 7.03 -4.97 -14.16
CA ALA A 144 6.09 -4.95 -13.04
C ALA A 144 4.68 -5.12 -13.57
N THR A 145 3.88 -5.99 -12.95
CA THR A 145 2.49 -6.26 -13.32
C THR A 145 1.59 -6.13 -12.10
N TYR A 146 0.53 -5.36 -12.24
CA TYR A 146 -0.58 -5.32 -11.30
C TYR A 146 -1.88 -5.12 -12.05
N GLU A 147 -2.64 -6.19 -12.22
CA GLU A 147 -3.93 -6.16 -12.87
C GLU A 147 -5.04 -5.95 -11.85
N ARG A 148 -5.83 -4.92 -12.08
CA ARG A 148 -6.96 -4.58 -11.24
C ARG A 148 -8.15 -4.11 -12.07
N THR A 149 -9.32 -4.69 -11.81
CA THR A 149 -10.58 -4.20 -12.37
C THR A 149 -11.13 -3.06 -11.53
N LEU A 150 -11.49 -1.95 -12.17
CA LEU A 150 -12.18 -0.85 -11.52
C LEU A 150 -13.67 -1.13 -11.39
N SER A 151 -14.32 -0.37 -10.50
CA SER A 151 -15.77 -0.33 -10.39
C SER A 151 -16.44 0.20 -11.68
N SER A 152 -17.75 0.07 -11.77
CA SER A 152 -18.55 0.61 -12.90
C SER A 152 -18.44 2.14 -13.06
N LYS A 153 -17.95 2.85 -12.06
CA LYS A 153 -17.69 4.29 -12.09
C LYS A 153 -16.29 4.66 -12.59
N ASN A 154 -15.49 3.67 -12.98
CA ASN A 154 -14.14 3.87 -13.48
C ASN A 154 -13.24 4.67 -12.52
N ASN A 155 -13.44 4.50 -11.22
CA ASN A 155 -12.65 5.14 -10.18
C ASN A 155 -12.10 4.12 -9.18
N ALA A 156 -11.01 4.47 -8.52
CA ALA A 156 -10.41 3.62 -7.50
C ALA A 156 -9.49 4.41 -6.56
N THR A 157 -9.12 3.77 -5.46
CA THR A 157 -7.98 4.20 -4.66
C THR A 157 -6.81 3.26 -4.89
N VAL A 158 -5.58 3.77 -4.93
CA VAL A 158 -4.35 2.97 -5.11
C VAL A 158 -3.27 3.41 -4.14
N CYS A 159 -2.45 2.43 -3.71
CA CYS A 159 -1.24 2.62 -2.92
C CYS A 159 -0.23 1.56 -3.35
N LEU A 160 0.68 1.91 -4.25
CA LEU A 160 1.59 0.97 -4.90
C LEU A 160 2.98 1.02 -4.25
N PRO A 161 3.72 -0.10 -4.19
CA PRO A 161 5.07 -0.13 -3.62
C PRO A 161 6.15 0.38 -4.59
N TYR A 162 5.78 0.92 -5.75
CA TYR A 162 6.69 1.41 -6.77
C TYR A 162 6.26 2.78 -7.31
N GLU A 163 7.24 3.49 -7.85
CA GLU A 163 7.01 4.72 -8.59
C GLU A 163 6.43 4.39 -9.96
N LEU A 164 5.30 5.01 -10.30
CA LEU A 164 4.64 4.79 -11.59
C LEU A 164 4.58 6.08 -12.39
N PRO A 165 5.29 6.16 -13.54
CA PRO A 165 5.16 7.28 -14.47
C PRO A 165 3.72 7.43 -14.97
N ARG A 166 3.31 8.66 -15.28
CA ARG A 166 2.00 8.92 -15.89
C ARG A 166 1.99 8.38 -17.31
N ASN A 167 0.99 7.59 -17.64
CA ASN A 167 0.87 6.93 -18.95
C ASN A 167 -0.41 7.30 -19.72
N GLY A 168 -1.21 8.23 -19.20
CA GLY A 168 -2.44 8.69 -19.84
C GLY A 168 -3.65 7.75 -19.73
N SER A 169 -3.50 6.54 -19.18
CA SER A 169 -4.62 5.60 -19.01
C SER A 169 -5.53 5.95 -17.84
N PHE A 170 -5.08 6.81 -16.93
CA PHE A 170 -5.83 7.27 -15.77
C PHE A 170 -5.41 8.69 -15.37
N THR A 171 -6.29 9.37 -14.65
CA THR A 171 -5.98 10.62 -13.94
C THR A 171 -5.82 10.32 -12.46
N ALA A 172 -4.81 10.89 -11.82
CA ALA A 172 -4.53 10.67 -10.40
C ALA A 172 -4.68 11.98 -9.61
N TYR A 173 -5.12 11.82 -8.36
CA TYR A 173 -5.44 12.94 -7.49
C TYR A 173 -4.87 12.70 -6.09
N ASN A 174 -4.37 13.77 -5.47
CA ASN A 174 -3.96 13.81 -4.07
C ASN A 174 -5.08 14.41 -3.21
N LEU A 175 -5.17 13.98 -1.96
CA LEU A 175 -6.04 14.61 -0.97
C LEU A 175 -5.68 16.11 -0.84
N SER A 176 -6.68 16.98 -0.91
CA SER A 176 -6.50 18.44 -0.78
C SER A 176 -7.27 19.03 0.39
N ALA A 177 -8.50 18.59 0.64
CA ALA A 177 -9.31 19.09 1.74
C ALA A 177 -10.34 18.03 2.20
N GLY A 178 -10.97 18.28 3.35
CA GLY A 178 -12.06 17.45 3.84
C GLY A 178 -13.04 18.26 4.68
N SER A 179 -14.30 17.87 4.63
CA SER A 179 -15.39 18.41 5.43
C SER A 179 -16.19 17.28 6.08
N ASN A 180 -17.24 17.61 6.81
CA ASN A 180 -18.13 16.62 7.43
C ASN A 180 -18.91 15.76 6.41
N THR A 181 -19.03 16.19 5.17
CA THR A 181 -19.87 15.53 4.13
C THR A 181 -19.15 15.28 2.82
N SER A 182 -17.93 15.82 2.65
CA SER A 182 -17.19 15.70 1.42
C SER A 182 -15.69 15.59 1.63
N ILE A 183 -15.02 14.97 0.66
CA ILE A 183 -13.57 14.88 0.58
C ILE A 183 -13.11 15.43 -0.76
N SER A 184 -12.12 16.31 -0.76
CA SER A 184 -11.64 16.98 -1.95
C SER A 184 -10.28 16.45 -2.37
N PHE A 185 -10.13 16.23 -3.66
CA PHE A 185 -8.90 15.76 -4.27
C PHE A 185 -8.48 16.72 -5.38
N LYS A 186 -7.18 16.95 -5.48
CA LYS A 186 -6.57 17.80 -6.51
C LYS A 186 -5.74 16.94 -7.47
N GLU A 187 -5.91 17.15 -8.77
CA GLU A 187 -5.14 16.45 -9.79
C GLU A 187 -3.64 16.63 -9.58
N THR A 188 -2.90 15.54 -9.75
CA THR A 188 -1.45 15.58 -9.86
C THR A 188 -1.02 15.14 -11.26
N LYS A 189 -0.06 15.87 -11.83
CA LYS A 189 0.56 15.55 -13.12
C LYS A 189 1.90 14.82 -12.97
N ASP A 190 2.37 14.73 -11.73
CA ASP A 190 3.62 14.06 -11.41
C ASP A 190 3.46 12.52 -11.47
N LYS A 191 4.57 11.78 -11.48
CA LYS A 191 4.56 10.34 -11.29
C LYS A 191 3.88 9.99 -9.96
N LEU A 192 3.29 8.81 -9.88
CA LEU A 192 2.86 8.27 -8.59
C LEU A 192 4.10 7.85 -7.80
N GLU A 193 4.19 8.28 -6.56
CA GLU A 193 5.28 7.91 -5.65
C GLU A 193 4.95 6.59 -4.95
N ALA A 194 5.98 5.81 -4.66
CA ALA A 194 5.83 4.56 -3.92
C ALA A 194 5.20 4.79 -2.54
N TYR A 195 4.25 3.93 -2.16
CA TYR A 195 3.50 3.94 -0.90
C TYR A 195 2.62 5.18 -0.65
N ARG A 196 2.57 6.14 -1.57
CA ARG A 196 1.65 7.26 -1.44
C ARG A 196 0.25 6.88 -1.92
N PRO A 197 -0.81 7.21 -1.17
CA PRO A 197 -2.17 6.94 -1.58
C PRO A 197 -2.65 7.94 -2.64
N TYR A 198 -3.32 7.43 -3.67
CA TYR A 198 -3.95 8.25 -4.71
C TYR A 198 -5.39 7.80 -4.93
N TYR A 199 -6.26 8.77 -5.22
CA TYR A 199 -7.53 8.52 -5.89
C TYR A 199 -7.28 8.59 -7.40
N ILE A 200 -7.85 7.65 -8.16
CA ILE A 200 -7.69 7.62 -9.62
C ILE A 200 -9.05 7.52 -10.32
N THR A 201 -9.14 8.11 -11.51
CA THR A 201 -10.22 7.94 -12.46
C THR A 201 -9.66 7.47 -13.80
N ALA A 202 -10.38 6.60 -14.52
CA ALA A 202 -9.96 6.08 -15.81
C ALA A 202 -11.15 5.93 -16.75
N GLY A 203 -10.92 6.03 -18.06
CA GLY A 203 -11.93 5.76 -19.07
C GLY A 203 -12.16 4.27 -19.36
N GLY A 204 -11.33 3.40 -18.75
CA GLY A 204 -11.34 1.95 -18.91
C GLY A 204 -10.40 1.31 -17.88
N THR A 205 -9.79 0.17 -18.18
CA THR A 205 -8.80 -0.46 -17.29
C THR A 205 -7.55 0.41 -17.20
N PRO A 206 -7.18 0.90 -15.98
CA PRO A 206 -5.96 1.68 -15.81
C PRO A 206 -4.74 0.80 -15.97
N GLN A 207 -3.71 1.30 -16.64
CA GLN A 207 -2.41 0.65 -16.68
C GLN A 207 -1.62 1.01 -15.44
N LEU A 208 -1.62 0.10 -14.47
CA LEU A 208 -0.87 0.20 -13.21
C LEU A 208 0.41 -0.64 -13.24
N ASP A 209 0.78 -1.12 -14.39
CA ASP A 209 1.94 -1.91 -14.76
C ASP A 209 2.98 -1.07 -15.51
N GLY A 210 4.17 -1.65 -15.73
CA GLY A 210 5.22 -0.99 -16.50
C GLY A 210 6.53 -1.76 -16.52
N THR A 211 7.54 -1.15 -17.12
CA THR A 211 8.90 -1.71 -17.18
C THR A 211 9.90 -0.77 -16.53
N ASN A 212 10.97 -1.34 -15.97
CA ASN A 212 12.03 -0.61 -15.30
C ASN A 212 11.53 0.29 -14.17
N LEU A 213 10.55 -0.23 -13.38
CA LEU A 213 9.99 0.49 -12.26
C LEU A 213 10.83 0.32 -11.00
N GLN A 214 11.01 1.42 -10.24
CA GLN A 214 11.67 1.40 -8.94
C GLN A 214 10.70 0.96 -7.86
N VAL A 215 10.85 -0.26 -7.39
CA VAL A 215 10.14 -0.78 -6.21
C VAL A 215 10.89 -0.36 -4.97
N LYS A 216 10.19 0.13 -3.96
CA LYS A 216 10.76 0.63 -2.71
C LYS A 216 10.51 -0.33 -1.56
N ALA A 217 11.43 -0.37 -0.61
CA ALA A 217 11.20 -0.99 0.69
C ALA A 217 10.01 -0.33 1.39
N TYR A 218 9.26 -1.11 2.16
CA TYR A 218 8.08 -0.64 2.90
C TYR A 218 8.38 0.63 3.69
N ASN A 219 7.54 1.64 3.48
CA ASN A 219 7.64 2.94 4.14
C ASN A 219 6.26 3.37 4.65
N ALA A 220 6.03 3.17 5.94
CA ALA A 220 4.78 3.54 6.60
C ALA A 220 4.52 5.06 6.59
N ASP A 221 5.57 5.87 6.67
CA ASP A 221 5.46 7.34 6.76
C ASP A 221 4.91 7.95 5.46
N ALA A 222 5.16 7.31 4.32
CA ALA A 222 4.64 7.76 3.02
C ALA A 222 3.15 7.44 2.83
N MET A 223 2.58 6.53 3.64
CA MET A 223 1.25 5.95 3.39
C MET A 223 0.10 6.83 3.85
N THR A 224 0.34 7.98 4.45
CA THR A 224 -0.73 8.85 4.92
C THR A 224 -0.51 10.30 4.48
N THR A 225 -1.53 10.87 3.85
CA THR A 225 -1.61 12.30 3.55
C THR A 225 -2.72 12.90 4.39
N SER A 226 -2.44 14.02 5.09
CA SER A 226 -3.40 14.65 6.01
C SER A 226 -3.73 16.09 5.58
N THR A 227 -4.94 16.53 5.89
CA THR A 227 -5.39 17.91 5.73
C THR A 227 -5.28 18.66 7.04
N THR A 228 -5.34 19.99 6.99
CA THR A 228 -5.40 20.86 8.17
C THR A 228 -6.69 20.67 8.98
N THR A 229 -7.74 20.13 8.37
CA THR A 229 -9.03 19.83 9.02
C THR A 229 -9.05 18.47 9.74
N GLY A 230 -7.92 17.76 9.80
CA GLY A 230 -7.81 16.46 10.47
C GLY A 230 -8.33 15.26 9.68
N HIS A 231 -8.70 15.45 8.41
CA HIS A 231 -8.98 14.32 7.50
C HIS A 231 -7.67 13.77 6.98
N SER A 232 -7.57 12.46 6.83
CA SER A 232 -6.41 11.82 6.20
C SER A 232 -6.83 10.80 5.15
N PHE A 233 -5.95 10.60 4.18
CA PHE A 233 -6.07 9.58 3.15
C PHE A 233 -4.91 8.62 3.34
N THR A 234 -5.23 7.39 3.73
CA THR A 234 -4.26 6.38 4.19
C THR A 234 -4.26 5.19 3.25
N GLY A 235 -3.08 4.85 2.74
CA GLY A 235 -2.85 3.67 1.94
C GLY A 235 -2.66 2.41 2.79
N THR A 236 -2.79 1.25 2.17
CA THR A 236 -2.42 -0.03 2.76
C THR A 236 -1.89 -0.98 1.70
N VAL A 237 -0.85 -1.72 2.03
CA VAL A 237 -0.31 -2.82 1.21
C VAL A 237 -0.58 -4.19 1.84
N ASP A 238 -0.94 -4.22 3.13
CA ASP A 238 -1.27 -5.44 3.86
C ASP A 238 -2.80 -5.66 3.99
N GLY A 239 -3.62 -4.67 3.58
CA GLY A 239 -5.05 -4.63 3.83
C GLY A 239 -5.38 -4.14 5.25
N VAL A 240 -6.64 -3.79 5.49
CA VAL A 240 -7.15 -3.42 6.82
C VAL A 240 -8.45 -4.16 7.09
N ASP A 241 -8.51 -4.88 8.20
CA ASP A 241 -9.73 -5.57 8.61
C ASP A 241 -10.84 -4.60 9.05
N ASN A 242 -12.09 -5.08 9.06
CA ASN A 242 -13.26 -4.28 9.41
C ASN A 242 -13.14 -3.62 10.78
N ALA A 243 -12.70 -4.36 11.81
CA ALA A 243 -12.64 -3.84 13.18
C ALA A 243 -11.66 -2.68 13.32
N LYS A 244 -10.47 -2.79 12.68
CA LYS A 244 -9.47 -1.71 12.66
C LYS A 244 -9.97 -0.51 11.86
N ALA A 245 -10.57 -0.73 10.68
CA ALA A 245 -11.11 0.33 9.84
C ALA A 245 -12.24 1.10 10.56
N ALA A 246 -13.18 0.38 11.20
CA ALA A 246 -14.25 0.98 11.97
C ALA A 246 -13.73 1.78 13.18
N ALA A 247 -12.76 1.23 13.93
CA ALA A 247 -12.13 1.91 15.06
C ALA A 247 -11.37 3.19 14.65
N ALA A 248 -10.82 3.22 13.44
CA ALA A 248 -10.16 4.38 12.86
C ALA A 248 -11.13 5.43 12.31
N ASN A 249 -12.44 5.23 12.34
CA ASN A 249 -13.43 6.06 11.64
C ASN A 249 -13.16 6.18 10.14
N ALA A 250 -12.86 5.04 9.52
CA ALA A 250 -12.50 4.93 8.12
C ALA A 250 -13.73 4.97 7.20
N TYR A 251 -13.50 5.49 6.00
CA TYR A 251 -14.45 5.49 4.89
C TYR A 251 -13.79 4.85 3.68
N ILE A 252 -14.45 3.91 3.04
CA ILE A 252 -13.98 3.18 1.87
C ILE A 252 -14.79 3.53 0.62
N LEU A 253 -14.10 3.63 -0.50
CA LEU A 253 -14.73 3.89 -1.79
C LEU A 253 -15.59 2.68 -2.20
N GLN A 254 -16.84 2.93 -2.59
CA GLN A 254 -17.79 1.92 -3.05
C GLN A 254 -18.14 2.11 -4.53
N ASP A 255 -18.86 1.15 -5.09
CA ASP A 255 -19.24 1.12 -6.52
C ASP A 255 -20.17 2.26 -6.95
N ASP A 256 -20.84 2.93 -6.01
CA ASP A 256 -21.63 4.13 -6.28
C ASP A 256 -20.78 5.40 -6.48
N GLY A 257 -19.47 5.30 -6.26
CA GLY A 257 -18.52 6.40 -6.40
C GLY A 257 -18.42 7.29 -5.15
N LEU A 258 -18.96 6.87 -4.01
CA LEU A 258 -18.88 7.58 -2.74
C LEU A 258 -17.97 6.85 -1.75
N PHE A 259 -17.45 7.59 -0.79
CA PHE A 259 -16.79 6.99 0.38
C PHE A 259 -17.82 6.67 1.46
N HIS A 260 -17.96 5.39 1.82
CA HIS A 260 -18.89 4.92 2.85
C HIS A 260 -18.18 4.64 4.16
N LYS A 261 -18.80 5.05 5.26
CA LYS A 261 -18.30 4.78 6.61
C LYS A 261 -18.25 3.28 6.90
N VAL A 262 -17.10 2.82 7.37
CA VAL A 262 -16.96 1.43 7.85
C VAL A 262 -17.55 1.33 9.23
N THR A 263 -18.42 0.32 9.43
CA THR A 263 -19.01 -0.01 10.73
C THR A 263 -18.88 -1.50 11.01
N THR A 264 -18.90 -1.87 12.26
CA THR A 264 -18.83 -3.29 12.69
C THR A 264 -20.10 -4.08 12.33
N GLU A 265 -21.19 -3.40 11.98
CA GLU A 265 -22.44 -4.02 11.52
C GLU A 265 -22.28 -4.68 10.12
N HIS A 266 -21.26 -4.27 9.37
CA HIS A 266 -20.94 -4.79 8.03
C HIS A 266 -19.54 -5.41 8.02
N PRO A 267 -19.33 -6.60 8.59
CA PRO A 267 -17.98 -7.18 8.78
C PRO A 267 -17.24 -7.48 7.48
N ALA A 268 -17.94 -7.56 6.35
CA ALA A 268 -17.34 -7.70 5.02
C ALA A 268 -16.70 -6.41 4.50
N ALA A 269 -17.00 -5.23 5.10
CA ALA A 269 -16.41 -3.96 4.71
C ALA A 269 -14.97 -3.87 5.21
N THR A 270 -14.01 -4.25 4.38
CA THR A 270 -12.56 -4.24 4.65
C THR A 270 -11.86 -3.35 3.63
N VAL A 271 -10.60 -2.99 3.88
CA VAL A 271 -9.75 -2.33 2.87
C VAL A 271 -8.80 -3.37 2.29
N PRO A 272 -8.96 -3.80 1.05
CA PRO A 272 -8.02 -4.74 0.43
C PRO A 272 -6.61 -4.15 0.26
N CYS A 273 -5.62 -5.01 0.00
CA CYS A 273 -4.25 -4.60 -0.27
C CYS A 273 -4.14 -3.63 -1.46
N TYR A 274 -3.12 -2.78 -1.43
CA TYR A 274 -2.80 -1.79 -2.48
C TYR A 274 -3.88 -0.77 -2.75
N ARG A 275 -4.72 -0.50 -1.74
CA ARG A 275 -5.78 0.51 -1.78
C ARG A 275 -5.55 1.60 -0.76
N ALA A 276 -6.46 2.59 -0.76
CA ALA A 276 -6.47 3.63 0.26
C ALA A 276 -7.89 3.93 0.72
N TYR A 277 -7.99 4.49 1.91
CA TYR A 277 -9.24 4.84 2.57
C TYR A 277 -9.10 6.21 3.23
N VAL A 278 -10.22 6.89 3.42
CA VAL A 278 -10.26 8.17 4.14
C VAL A 278 -10.48 7.90 5.62
N VAL A 279 -9.75 8.61 6.47
CA VAL A 279 -10.00 8.65 7.92
C VAL A 279 -10.49 10.04 8.27
N CYS A 280 -11.65 10.12 8.90
CA CYS A 280 -12.25 11.37 9.33
C CYS A 280 -12.03 11.63 10.82
N PRO A 281 -12.07 12.89 11.28
CA PRO A 281 -12.11 13.19 12.70
C PRO A 281 -13.24 12.43 13.40
N LYS A 282 -13.03 12.05 14.67
CA LYS A 282 -14.01 11.25 15.44
C LYS A 282 -15.41 11.88 15.55
N ALA A 283 -15.49 13.20 15.45
CA ALA A 283 -16.75 13.94 15.46
C ALA A 283 -17.57 13.79 14.16
N SER A 284 -16.99 13.25 13.08
CA SER A 284 -17.71 13.05 11.83
C SER A 284 -18.75 11.94 11.97
N ALA A 285 -20.02 12.30 11.82
CA ALA A 285 -21.17 11.40 11.90
C ALA A 285 -21.72 11.02 10.52
N ALA A 286 -21.19 11.55 9.42
CA ALA A 286 -21.68 11.27 8.08
C ALA A 286 -21.59 9.77 7.78
N LYS A 287 -22.62 9.24 7.12
CA LYS A 287 -22.60 7.85 6.63
C LYS A 287 -21.80 7.70 5.33
N THR A 288 -21.79 8.77 4.53
CA THR A 288 -21.11 8.85 3.24
C THR A 288 -20.42 10.19 3.07
N LEU A 289 -19.35 10.21 2.26
CA LEU A 289 -18.68 11.43 1.82
C LEU A 289 -18.75 11.51 0.29
N SER A 290 -19.19 12.68 -0.20
CA SER A 290 -19.09 12.99 -1.64
C SER A 290 -17.64 13.34 -2.00
N ILE A 291 -17.29 13.14 -3.27
CA ILE A 291 -15.98 13.45 -3.81
C ILE A 291 -16.03 14.76 -4.58
N ILE A 292 -15.05 15.64 -4.34
CA ILE A 292 -14.86 16.88 -5.07
C ILE A 292 -13.51 16.79 -5.77
N LEU A 293 -13.48 16.92 -7.10
CA LEU A 293 -12.26 16.91 -7.91
C LEU A 293 -11.96 18.31 -8.41
N ASP A 294 -10.78 18.84 -8.11
CA ASP A 294 -10.29 20.16 -8.54
C ASP A 294 -11.29 21.33 -8.36
N GLY A 295 -12.10 21.25 -7.29
CA GLY A 295 -13.14 22.24 -7.01
C GLY A 295 -14.50 21.94 -7.65
N GLU A 296 -14.60 20.88 -8.46
CA GLU A 296 -15.87 20.37 -8.99
C GLU A 296 -16.46 19.29 -8.09
N THR A 297 -17.72 19.37 -7.75
CA THR A 297 -18.43 18.31 -7.01
C THR A 297 -18.79 17.19 -7.97
N THR A 298 -18.30 15.97 -7.72
CA THR A 298 -18.70 14.75 -8.46
C THR A 298 -20.05 14.18 -8.01
N GLY A 299 -20.88 15.03 -7.45
CA GLY A 299 -22.22 14.70 -7.02
C GLY A 299 -23.10 15.93 -7.10
N ILE A 300 -23.89 16.02 -8.16
CA ILE A 300 -24.84 17.09 -8.47
C ILE A 300 -24.15 18.45 -8.66
N ASP A 301 -23.96 18.83 -9.94
CA ASP A 301 -23.46 20.13 -10.36
C ASP A 301 -24.12 21.27 -9.60
N GLY A 302 -23.27 22.12 -9.07
CA GLY A 302 -23.45 23.50 -8.68
C GLY A 302 -24.82 23.91 -8.16
N VAL A 303 -24.92 24.13 -6.84
CA VAL A 303 -25.89 25.10 -6.31
C VAL A 303 -25.38 26.47 -6.75
N THR A 304 -25.88 27.00 -7.86
CA THR A 304 -25.62 28.37 -8.24
C THR A 304 -26.60 29.28 -7.47
N ASP A 305 -26.06 30.29 -6.77
CA ASP A 305 -26.86 31.39 -6.28
C ASP A 305 -27.47 32.08 -7.52
N GLY A 306 -28.77 32.08 -7.62
CA GLY A 306 -29.58 32.35 -8.82
C GLY A 306 -29.42 33.70 -9.51
N THR A 307 -28.18 34.11 -9.82
CA THR A 307 -27.93 35.45 -10.42
C THR A 307 -27.63 35.41 -11.92
N THR A 308 -27.50 34.27 -12.59
CA THR A 308 -27.30 34.25 -14.05
C THR A 308 -27.89 33.03 -14.73
N GLY A 309 -28.96 33.23 -15.50
CA GLY A 309 -29.26 32.56 -16.78
C GLY A 309 -29.39 31.03 -16.81
N ALA A 310 -30.08 30.39 -15.87
CA ALA A 310 -30.54 29.04 -16.08
C ALA A 310 -31.82 29.06 -16.92
N ASP A 311 -31.71 28.75 -18.21
CA ASP A 311 -32.82 28.67 -19.13
C ASP A 311 -33.44 27.28 -19.12
N GLY A 312 -34.73 27.16 -18.87
CA GLY A 312 -35.46 25.88 -18.93
C GLY A 312 -36.52 25.71 -17.84
N PRO A 313 -37.29 24.63 -17.90
CA PRO A 313 -38.33 24.33 -16.93
C PRO A 313 -37.78 24.15 -15.53
N VAL A 314 -38.52 24.68 -14.54
CA VAL A 314 -38.18 24.63 -13.12
C VAL A 314 -38.89 23.44 -12.46
N TYR A 315 -38.14 22.62 -11.75
CA TYR A 315 -38.68 21.48 -11.01
C TYR A 315 -38.40 21.62 -9.52
N ASP A 316 -39.30 21.15 -8.68
CA ASP A 316 -39.02 20.95 -7.26
C ASP A 316 -38.14 19.73 -7.00
N LEU A 317 -37.74 19.50 -5.73
CA LEU A 317 -36.90 18.35 -5.37
C LEU A 317 -37.62 16.98 -5.49
N GLN A 318 -38.93 16.98 -5.70
CA GLN A 318 -39.75 15.80 -5.99
C GLN A 318 -39.88 15.53 -7.51
N GLY A 319 -39.25 16.36 -8.35
CA GLY A 319 -39.27 16.21 -9.80
C GLY A 319 -40.53 16.77 -10.45
N ARG A 320 -41.40 17.52 -9.74
CA ARG A 320 -42.61 18.15 -10.30
C ARG A 320 -42.19 19.45 -10.95
N ARG A 321 -42.68 19.71 -12.17
CA ARG A 321 -42.51 20.96 -12.86
C ARG A 321 -43.35 22.05 -12.15
N VAL A 322 -42.68 23.12 -11.68
CA VAL A 322 -43.31 24.21 -10.92
C VAL A 322 -43.35 25.53 -11.69
N ALA A 323 -42.53 25.64 -12.75
CA ALA A 323 -42.56 26.78 -13.66
C ALA A 323 -41.92 26.44 -15.01
N ASP A 324 -42.19 27.27 -16.03
CA ASP A 324 -41.62 27.10 -17.37
C ASP A 324 -40.21 27.71 -17.50
N ARG A 325 -39.96 28.80 -16.80
CA ARG A 325 -38.66 29.50 -16.73
C ARG A 325 -38.47 30.09 -15.34
N LEU A 326 -37.25 30.08 -14.87
CA LEU A 326 -36.93 30.59 -13.53
C LEU A 326 -37.09 32.12 -13.44
N ASP A 327 -36.67 32.84 -14.47
CA ASP A 327 -36.71 34.31 -14.46
C ASP A 327 -38.15 34.85 -14.38
N ASP A 328 -39.10 34.16 -15.01
CA ASP A 328 -40.53 34.56 -15.00
C ASP A 328 -41.23 34.20 -13.69
N ALA A 329 -40.75 33.15 -13.00
CA ALA A 329 -41.39 32.61 -11.80
C ALA A 329 -40.67 32.94 -10.49
N ARG A 330 -39.51 33.56 -10.52
CA ARG A 330 -38.62 33.74 -9.38
C ARG A 330 -39.25 34.43 -8.18
N HIS A 331 -40.16 35.41 -8.46
CA HIS A 331 -40.88 36.13 -7.41
C HIS A 331 -42.18 35.44 -6.95
N GLN A 332 -42.55 34.34 -7.61
CA GLN A 332 -43.78 33.58 -7.32
C GLN A 332 -43.46 32.24 -6.65
N LEU A 333 -42.21 31.77 -6.77
CA LEU A 333 -41.78 30.52 -6.14
C LEU A 333 -41.40 30.78 -4.66
N PRO A 334 -41.81 29.89 -3.76
CA PRO A 334 -41.35 29.94 -2.38
C PRO A 334 -39.83 29.88 -2.29
N ALA A 335 -39.26 30.51 -1.27
CA ALA A 335 -37.82 30.37 -0.99
C ALA A 335 -37.48 28.88 -0.83
N GLY A 336 -36.50 28.41 -1.60
CA GLY A 336 -36.17 26.98 -1.60
C GLY A 336 -35.18 26.62 -2.70
N VAL A 337 -34.91 25.31 -2.83
CA VAL A 337 -34.03 24.74 -3.85
C VAL A 337 -34.86 24.14 -4.97
N TYR A 338 -34.54 24.50 -6.20
CA TYR A 338 -35.20 24.06 -7.43
C TYR A 338 -34.16 23.51 -8.39
N ILE A 339 -34.62 22.72 -9.37
CA ILE A 339 -33.80 22.19 -10.46
C ILE A 339 -34.20 22.88 -11.76
N VAL A 340 -33.21 23.51 -12.42
CA VAL A 340 -33.39 24.22 -13.69
C VAL A 340 -32.26 23.81 -14.63
N GLY A 341 -32.59 23.27 -15.81
CA GLY A 341 -31.57 22.81 -16.77
C GLY A 341 -30.62 21.77 -16.20
N GLY A 342 -31.10 20.92 -15.27
CA GLY A 342 -30.27 19.92 -14.59
C GLY A 342 -29.39 20.44 -13.44
N ARG A 343 -29.51 21.77 -13.12
CA ARG A 343 -28.74 22.43 -12.04
C ARG A 343 -29.62 22.79 -10.87
N LYS A 344 -29.07 22.75 -9.65
CA LYS A 344 -29.77 23.28 -8.45
C LYS A 344 -29.66 24.79 -8.38
N VAL A 345 -30.77 25.44 -8.19
CA VAL A 345 -30.88 26.91 -8.05
C VAL A 345 -31.58 27.22 -6.74
N ILE A 346 -31.07 28.18 -5.98
CA ILE A 346 -31.69 28.68 -4.75
C ILE A 346 -32.53 29.89 -5.11
N VAL A 347 -33.83 29.83 -4.81
CA VAL A 347 -34.74 30.98 -4.79
C VAL A 347 -34.81 31.50 -3.34
N LYS A 348 -34.43 32.76 -3.12
CA LYS A 348 -34.43 33.42 -1.81
C LYS A 348 -35.72 34.22 -1.63
#